data_bea6e9911ad36e2f1ec79801619761e0
#
_entry.id   bea6e9911ad36e2f1ec79801619761e0
#
_cell.length_a   1.000
_cell.length_b   1.000
_cell.length_c   1.000
_cell.angle_alpha   90.00
_cell.angle_beta   90.00
_cell.angle_gamma   90.00
#
_symmetry.space_group_name_H-M   'P 1'
#
loop_
_entity.id
_entity.type
_entity.pdbx_description
1 polymer ?
#
loop_
_entity_poly.entity_id
_entity_poly.type
_entity_poly.pdbx_seq_one_letter_code
_entity_poly.pdbx_strand_id
1 'polypeptide(L)'
;MYKRQGELCALHWDDIELDTGVLYIRHTLVRMNGQCSRDTPKTSGSERRIVLPGYILDLLRQHKKQQAMERFKAGGAWKVPDAVFTNSTGNYLIGANLNVKLKRICEKAGLPGIHLHSLRHTHASLLINSNVAARVIADRLGHSTTKTTLDTYSHVFAESEVKAMQAIDMALFRKAE
;
A
#
# COMPACT_ATOMS: atom_id res chain seq x y z
N MET A 1 -11.09 -0.64 -9.92
CA MET A 1 -9.64 -0.45 -10.09
C MET A 1 -9.07 0.76 -9.36
N TYR A 2 -9.79 1.87 -9.23
CA TYR A 2 -9.33 3.11 -8.56
C TYR A 2 -9.48 3.14 -7.02
N LYS A 3 -10.15 2.16 -6.40
CA LYS A 3 -10.50 2.19 -4.96
C LYS A 3 -9.31 2.28 -4.01
N ARG A 4 -8.18 1.62 -4.32
CA ARG A 4 -7.01 1.60 -3.41
C ARG A 4 -6.11 2.82 -3.54
N GLN A 5 -6.11 3.48 -4.68
CA GLN A 5 -5.50 4.82 -4.80
C GLN A 5 -6.26 5.82 -3.92
N GLY A 6 -7.58 5.66 -3.81
CA GLY A 6 -8.41 6.43 -2.89
C GLY A 6 -8.05 6.20 -1.43
N GLU A 7 -7.76 4.96 -1.03
CA GLU A 7 -7.31 4.64 0.34
C GLU A 7 -5.99 5.36 0.68
N LEU A 8 -4.99 5.31 -0.21
CA LEU A 8 -3.72 6.01 -0.03
C LEU A 8 -3.90 7.53 0.06
N CYS A 9 -4.72 8.11 -0.83
CA CYS A 9 -4.98 9.54 -0.87
C CYS A 9 -5.84 10.03 0.30
N ALA A 10 -6.56 9.13 0.99
CA ALA A 10 -7.39 9.43 2.16
C ALA A 10 -6.64 9.31 3.49
N LEU A 11 -5.38 8.87 3.49
CA LEU A 11 -4.62 8.69 4.73
C LEU A 11 -4.44 10.02 5.45
N HIS A 12 -4.73 9.99 6.74
CA HIS A 12 -4.44 11.04 7.69
C HIS A 12 -3.35 10.58 8.68
N TRP A 13 -2.72 11.53 9.36
CA TRP A 13 -1.67 11.22 10.33
C TRP A 13 -2.18 10.45 11.54
N ASP A 14 -3.46 10.54 11.86
CA ASP A 14 -4.15 9.76 12.91
C ASP A 14 -4.41 8.30 12.51
N ASP A 15 -4.26 7.95 11.23
CA ASP A 15 -4.28 6.56 10.77
C ASP A 15 -2.92 5.85 10.94
N ILE A 16 -1.86 6.56 11.38
CA ILE A 16 -0.50 6.03 11.43
C ILE A 16 0.07 6.17 12.85
N GLU A 17 0.27 5.05 13.50
CA GLU A 17 1.01 4.99 14.76
C GLU A 17 2.50 4.90 14.44
N LEU A 18 3.19 6.05 14.43
CA LEU A 18 4.62 6.12 14.05
C LEU A 18 5.55 5.39 15.03
N ASP A 19 5.12 5.15 16.27
CA ASP A 19 5.91 4.48 17.29
C ASP A 19 5.80 2.96 17.19
N THR A 20 4.60 2.43 16.99
CA THR A 20 4.34 0.99 16.84
C THR A 20 4.47 0.50 15.40
N GLY A 21 4.48 1.42 14.44
CA GLY A 21 4.52 1.10 13.02
C GLY A 21 3.21 0.59 12.44
N VAL A 22 2.09 0.80 13.12
CA VAL A 22 0.79 0.33 12.66
C VAL A 22 0.11 1.39 11.80
N LEU A 23 -0.31 0.99 10.61
CA LEU A 23 -1.11 1.77 9.68
C LEU A 23 -2.53 1.19 9.62
N TYR A 24 -3.53 2.02 9.82
CA TYR A 24 -4.94 1.68 9.69
C TYR A 24 -5.50 2.19 8.35
N ILE A 25 -6.04 1.31 7.56
CA ILE A 25 -6.79 1.66 6.34
C ILE A 25 -8.26 1.64 6.69
N ARG A 26 -8.84 2.81 6.91
CA ARG A 26 -10.23 2.99 7.37
C ARG A 26 -11.05 3.88 6.46
N HIS A 27 -10.41 4.57 5.52
CA HIS A 27 -11.06 5.57 4.70
C HIS A 27 -10.65 5.47 3.24
N THR A 28 -11.45 6.04 2.38
CA THR A 28 -11.16 6.22 0.96
C THR A 28 -11.51 7.64 0.53
N LEU A 29 -10.77 8.17 -0.43
CA LEU A 29 -11.07 9.48 -1.00
C LEU A 29 -12.15 9.32 -2.07
N VAL A 30 -13.24 10.06 -1.92
CA VAL A 30 -14.34 10.14 -2.89
C VAL A 30 -14.34 11.54 -3.49
N ARG A 31 -14.61 11.63 -4.79
CA ARG A 31 -14.76 12.90 -5.48
C ARG A 31 -16.22 13.07 -5.92
N MET A 32 -16.88 14.10 -5.39
CA MET A 32 -18.24 14.48 -5.74
C MET A 32 -18.28 15.98 -6.08
N ASN A 33 -18.89 16.34 -7.19
CA ASN A 33 -19.03 17.74 -7.63
C ASN A 33 -17.71 18.54 -7.64
N GLY A 34 -16.61 17.89 -8.05
CA GLY A 34 -15.28 18.50 -8.11
C GLY A 34 -14.54 18.58 -6.77
N GLN A 35 -15.19 18.33 -5.65
CA GLN A 35 -14.59 18.31 -4.32
C GLN A 35 -14.19 16.88 -3.90
N CYS A 36 -13.08 16.79 -3.17
CA CYS A 36 -12.62 15.52 -2.58
C CYS A 36 -13.02 15.49 -1.10
N SER A 37 -13.64 14.41 -0.68
CA SER A 37 -13.97 14.14 0.72
C SER A 37 -13.45 12.77 1.14
N ARG A 38 -13.07 12.67 2.40
CA ARG A 38 -12.72 11.41 3.06
C ARG A 38 -14.02 10.71 3.46
N ASP A 39 -14.19 9.47 3.03
CA ASP A 39 -15.39 8.67 3.28
C ASP A 39 -15.03 7.28 3.80
N THR A 40 -15.94 6.64 4.50
CA THR A 40 -15.76 5.24 4.94
C THR A 40 -15.90 4.29 3.75
N PRO A 41 -15.12 3.20 3.69
CA PRO A 41 -15.27 2.20 2.64
C PRO A 41 -16.65 1.54 2.71
N LYS A 42 -17.27 1.31 1.55
CA LYS A 42 -18.63 0.73 1.44
C LYS A 42 -18.78 -0.69 1.99
N THR A 43 -17.71 -1.36 2.39
CA THR A 43 -17.73 -2.73 2.90
C THR A 43 -16.88 -2.84 4.16
N SER A 44 -17.38 -3.48 5.20
CA SER A 44 -16.68 -3.72 6.48
C SER A 44 -15.35 -4.49 6.32
N GLY A 45 -15.19 -5.30 5.28
CA GLY A 45 -13.94 -6.00 4.95
C GLY A 45 -12.84 -5.12 4.35
N SER A 46 -13.09 -3.82 4.17
CA SER A 46 -12.08 -2.87 3.66
C SER A 46 -11.22 -2.28 4.77
N GLU A 47 -11.69 -2.31 6.01
CA GLU A 47 -10.90 -1.87 7.17
C GLU A 47 -9.85 -2.92 7.51
N ARG A 48 -8.60 -2.48 7.59
CA ARG A 48 -7.47 -3.35 7.91
C ARG A 48 -6.32 -2.59 8.53
N ARG A 49 -5.52 -3.30 9.28
CA ARG A 49 -4.25 -2.79 9.80
C ARG A 49 -3.07 -3.43 9.06
N ILE A 50 -2.05 -2.65 8.83
CA ILE A 50 -0.81 -3.07 8.16
C ILE A 50 0.35 -2.65 9.05
N VAL A 51 1.23 -3.57 9.38
CA VAL A 51 2.50 -3.24 10.04
C VAL A 51 3.49 -2.78 8.98
N LEU A 52 4.07 -1.60 9.18
CA LEU A 52 5.05 -0.98 8.31
C LEU A 52 6.47 -1.33 8.75
N PRO A 53 7.39 -1.56 7.84
CA PRO A 53 8.81 -1.75 8.17
C PRO A 53 9.44 -0.41 8.63
N GLY A 54 10.48 -0.49 9.47
CA GLY A 54 11.11 0.66 10.10
C GLY A 54 11.56 1.75 9.12
N TYR A 55 12.16 1.37 7.99
CA TYR A 55 12.60 2.34 6.98
C TYR A 55 11.45 3.18 6.39
N ILE A 56 10.23 2.62 6.30
CA ILE A 56 9.04 3.38 5.86
C ILE A 56 8.63 4.37 6.94
N LEU A 57 8.73 4.00 8.22
CA LEU A 57 8.43 4.91 9.33
C LEU A 57 9.38 6.10 9.35
N ASP A 58 10.66 5.89 9.06
CA ASP A 58 11.65 6.97 8.98
C ASP A 58 11.34 7.91 7.81
N LEU A 59 10.96 7.38 6.65
CA LEU A 59 10.50 8.18 5.51
C LEU A 59 9.24 8.98 5.86
N LEU A 60 8.29 8.39 6.58
CA LEU A 60 7.06 9.08 7.01
C LEU A 60 7.37 10.17 8.03
N ARG A 61 8.29 9.95 8.98
CA ARG A 61 8.74 10.98 9.92
C ARG A 61 9.41 12.17 9.21
N GLN A 62 10.26 11.89 8.23
CA GLN A 62 10.90 12.92 7.40
C GLN A 62 9.84 13.69 6.60
N HIS A 63 8.90 12.98 5.97
CA HIS A 63 7.80 13.57 5.22
C HIS A 63 6.94 14.48 6.12
N LYS A 64 6.60 14.05 7.33
CA LYS A 64 5.83 14.86 8.28
C LYS A 64 6.54 16.17 8.65
N LYS A 65 7.86 16.12 8.86
CA LYS A 65 8.67 17.32 9.12
C LYS A 65 8.68 18.26 7.91
N GLN A 66 8.90 17.73 6.71
CA GLN A 66 8.88 18.51 5.47
C GLN A 66 7.52 19.17 5.23
N GLN A 67 6.44 18.40 5.38
CA GLN A 67 5.07 18.89 5.22
C GLN A 67 4.73 20.00 6.24
N ALA A 68 5.22 19.90 7.48
CA ALA A 68 5.05 20.95 8.48
C ALA A 68 5.69 22.28 8.05
N MET A 69 6.87 22.23 7.45
CA MET A 69 7.53 23.43 6.89
C MET A 69 6.76 24.01 5.71
N GLU A 70 6.26 23.16 4.82
CA GLU A 70 5.44 23.59 3.67
C GLU A 70 4.13 24.22 4.13
N ARG A 71 3.47 23.62 5.11
CA ARG A 71 2.26 24.15 5.74
C ARG A 71 2.52 25.51 6.40
N PHE A 72 3.62 25.66 7.11
CA PHE A 72 4.00 26.94 7.73
C PHE A 72 4.18 28.04 6.67
N LYS A 73 4.85 27.73 5.57
CA LYS A 73 5.04 28.68 4.45
C LYS A 73 3.72 29.03 3.76
N ALA A 74 2.81 28.08 3.61
CA ALA A 74 1.52 28.29 2.95
C ALA A 74 0.48 29.01 3.84
N GLY A 75 0.66 28.97 5.16
CA GLY A 75 -0.25 29.59 6.13
C GLY A 75 -1.70 29.17 5.91
N GLY A 76 -2.62 30.13 5.87
CA GLY A 76 -4.05 29.90 5.69
C GLY A 76 -4.47 29.31 4.33
N ALA A 77 -3.56 29.21 3.36
CA ALA A 77 -3.82 28.57 2.07
C ALA A 77 -3.84 27.04 2.16
N TRP A 78 -3.28 26.44 3.21
CA TRP A 78 -3.25 24.99 3.42
C TRP A 78 -4.65 24.46 3.77
N LYS A 79 -5.17 23.52 2.97
CA LYS A 79 -6.59 23.12 3.03
C LYS A 79 -6.89 21.97 3.97
N VAL A 80 -6.04 20.91 3.95
CA VAL A 80 -6.29 19.67 4.72
C VAL A 80 -5.06 19.36 5.59
N PRO A 81 -5.02 19.91 6.83
CA PRO A 81 -3.82 19.85 7.68
C PRO A 81 -3.42 18.45 8.11
N ASP A 82 -4.38 17.53 8.21
CA ASP A 82 -4.18 16.20 8.75
C ASP A 82 -3.88 15.14 7.69
N ALA A 83 -4.09 15.46 6.40
CA ALA A 83 -3.80 14.53 5.31
C ALA A 83 -2.30 14.24 5.20
N VAL A 84 -1.94 12.96 5.06
CA VAL A 84 -0.55 12.52 4.89
C VAL A 84 -0.01 12.97 3.53
N PHE A 85 -0.78 12.77 2.47
CA PHE A 85 -0.35 13.09 1.10
C PHE A 85 -1.19 14.24 0.53
N THR A 86 -0.52 15.36 0.31
CA THR A 86 -1.14 16.58 -0.19
C THR A 86 -0.47 17.07 -1.48
N ASN A 87 -1.17 17.92 -2.20
CA ASN A 87 -0.58 18.73 -3.26
C ASN A 87 0.10 20.00 -2.67
N SER A 88 0.66 20.85 -3.54
CA SER A 88 1.36 22.09 -3.13
C SER A 88 0.48 23.11 -2.42
N THR A 89 -0.84 23.02 -2.51
CA THR A 89 -1.80 23.87 -1.80
C THR A 89 -2.35 23.22 -0.54
N GLY A 90 -1.79 22.10 -0.09
CA GLY A 90 -2.24 21.36 1.08
C GLY A 90 -3.59 20.68 0.91
N ASN A 91 -4.08 20.49 -0.33
CA ASN A 91 -5.31 19.77 -0.60
C ASN A 91 -5.01 18.29 -0.87
N TYR A 92 -6.00 17.42 -0.80
CA TYR A 92 -5.85 16.00 -1.10
C TYR A 92 -5.17 15.74 -2.43
N LEU A 93 -4.25 14.79 -2.44
CA LEU A 93 -3.66 14.29 -3.67
C LEU A 93 -4.67 13.40 -4.39
N ILE A 94 -4.84 13.57 -5.69
CA ILE A 94 -5.77 12.78 -6.50
C ILE A 94 -5.02 11.59 -7.10
N GLY A 95 -5.62 10.39 -7.05
CA GLY A 95 -4.99 9.16 -7.52
C GLY A 95 -4.47 9.20 -8.97
N ALA A 96 -5.14 9.93 -9.87
CA ALA A 96 -4.67 10.14 -11.24
C ALA A 96 -3.28 10.82 -11.28
N ASN A 97 -3.05 11.80 -10.41
CA ASN A 97 -1.77 12.51 -10.32
C ASN A 97 -0.63 11.61 -9.80
N LEU A 98 -0.95 10.62 -8.95
CA LEU A 98 0.02 9.63 -8.49
C LEU A 98 0.54 8.76 -9.66
N ASN A 99 -0.34 8.30 -10.54
CA ASN A 99 0.05 7.54 -11.71
C ASN A 99 0.97 8.34 -12.63
N VAL A 100 0.64 9.61 -12.88
CA VAL A 100 1.47 10.50 -13.71
C VAL A 100 2.86 10.71 -13.08
N LYS A 101 2.92 10.95 -11.77
CA LYS A 101 4.20 11.08 -11.04
C LYS A 101 5.02 9.80 -11.08
N LEU A 102 4.39 8.65 -10.79
CA LEU A 102 5.06 7.36 -10.84
C LEU A 102 5.61 7.08 -12.24
N LYS A 103 4.81 7.27 -13.28
CA LYS A 103 5.22 7.07 -14.67
C LYS A 103 6.50 7.87 -14.99
N ARG A 104 6.53 9.17 -14.65
CA ARG A 104 7.70 10.03 -14.86
C ARG A 104 8.96 9.55 -14.11
N ILE A 105 8.78 9.04 -12.87
CA ILE A 105 9.88 8.50 -12.08
C ILE A 105 10.42 7.22 -12.75
N CYS A 106 9.53 6.31 -13.14
CA CYS A 106 9.90 5.05 -13.78
C CYS A 106 10.56 5.26 -15.13
N GLU A 107 10.05 6.18 -15.95
CA GLU A 107 10.68 6.55 -17.24
C GLU A 107 12.10 7.07 -17.04
N LYS A 108 12.34 7.95 -16.06
CA LYS A 108 13.69 8.44 -15.72
C LYS A 108 14.62 7.36 -15.20
N ALA A 109 14.08 6.32 -14.55
CA ALA A 109 14.83 5.17 -14.03
C ALA A 109 15.03 4.06 -15.09
N GLY A 110 14.59 4.24 -16.32
CA GLY A 110 14.67 3.21 -17.36
C GLY A 110 13.72 2.01 -17.15
N LEU A 111 12.65 2.21 -16.40
CA LEU A 111 11.65 1.18 -16.05
C LEU A 111 10.27 1.53 -16.66
N PRO A 112 10.12 1.52 -17.99
CA PRO A 112 8.85 1.86 -18.62
C PRO A 112 7.76 0.82 -18.32
N GLY A 113 6.49 1.24 -18.36
CA GLY A 113 5.35 0.34 -18.19
C GLY A 113 4.94 0.05 -16.74
N ILE A 114 5.68 0.55 -15.74
CA ILE A 114 5.31 0.39 -14.33
C ILE A 114 4.21 1.39 -13.96
N HIS A 115 3.19 0.88 -13.29
CA HIS A 115 2.07 1.66 -12.76
C HIS A 115 1.72 1.19 -11.33
N LEU A 116 0.89 1.92 -10.61
CA LEU A 116 0.58 1.61 -9.19
C LEU A 116 0.04 0.19 -8.99
N HIS A 117 -0.67 -0.36 -9.97
CA HIS A 117 -1.17 -1.73 -9.89
C HIS A 117 -0.04 -2.77 -10.03
N SER A 118 0.97 -2.49 -10.84
CA SER A 118 2.17 -3.36 -10.94
C SER A 118 2.89 -3.47 -9.60
N LEU A 119 3.02 -2.36 -8.85
CA LEU A 119 3.63 -2.38 -7.51
C LEU A 119 2.87 -3.30 -6.55
N ARG A 120 1.53 -3.34 -6.68
CA ARG A 120 0.71 -4.26 -5.88
C ARG A 120 0.96 -5.73 -6.26
N HIS A 121 1.05 -6.03 -7.56
CA HIS A 121 1.39 -7.38 -8.03
C HIS A 121 2.77 -7.79 -7.55
N THR A 122 3.76 -6.92 -7.67
CA THR A 122 5.12 -7.16 -7.16
C THR A 122 5.09 -7.45 -5.66
N HIS A 123 4.37 -6.64 -4.86
CA HIS A 123 4.25 -6.85 -3.42
C HIS A 123 3.64 -8.23 -3.09
N ALA A 124 2.57 -8.62 -3.80
CA ALA A 124 1.95 -9.93 -3.61
C ALA A 124 2.90 -11.08 -3.97
N SER A 125 3.56 -11.01 -5.12
CA SER A 125 4.52 -12.03 -5.58
C SER A 125 5.71 -12.18 -4.62
N LEU A 126 6.22 -11.06 -4.08
CA LEU A 126 7.29 -11.11 -3.08
C LEU A 126 6.84 -11.84 -1.81
N LEU A 127 5.61 -11.60 -1.33
CA LEU A 127 5.09 -12.29 -0.15
C LEU A 127 4.85 -13.79 -0.41
N ILE A 128 4.34 -14.14 -1.59
CA ILE A 128 4.15 -15.55 -1.99
C ILE A 128 5.50 -16.25 -2.05
N ASN A 129 6.50 -15.66 -2.70
CA ASN A 129 7.84 -16.22 -2.81
C ASN A 129 8.57 -16.33 -1.46
N SER A 130 8.14 -15.53 -0.48
CA SER A 130 8.59 -15.61 0.92
C SER A 130 7.76 -16.59 1.77
N ASN A 131 6.94 -17.45 1.14
CA ASN A 131 6.09 -18.44 1.79
C ASN A 131 5.11 -17.85 2.84
N VAL A 132 4.67 -16.61 2.66
CA VAL A 132 3.65 -16.00 3.51
C VAL A 132 2.30 -16.61 3.18
N ALA A 133 1.54 -17.00 4.20
CA ALA A 133 0.22 -17.62 4.02
C ALA A 133 -0.73 -16.75 3.19
N ALA A 134 -1.43 -17.37 2.23
CA ALA A 134 -2.35 -16.68 1.31
C ALA A 134 -3.42 -15.83 2.03
N ARG A 135 -3.84 -16.24 3.24
CA ARG A 135 -4.76 -15.47 4.08
C ARG A 135 -4.16 -14.14 4.50
N VAL A 136 -2.91 -14.13 4.98
CA VAL A 136 -2.20 -12.92 5.39
C VAL A 136 -2.01 -11.98 4.20
N ILE A 137 -1.69 -12.53 3.02
CA ILE A 137 -1.56 -11.75 1.78
C ILE A 137 -2.91 -11.13 1.40
N ALA A 138 -4.00 -11.90 1.45
CA ALA A 138 -5.35 -11.41 1.16
C ALA A 138 -5.73 -10.25 2.08
N ASP A 139 -5.51 -10.38 3.38
CA ASP A 139 -5.81 -9.36 4.38
C ASP A 139 -4.97 -8.08 4.13
N ARG A 140 -3.66 -8.20 3.91
CA ARG A 140 -2.79 -7.06 3.58
C ARG A 140 -3.20 -6.36 2.29
N LEU A 141 -3.56 -7.13 1.27
CA LEU A 141 -4.05 -6.60 0.01
C LEU A 141 -5.50 -6.08 0.12
N GLY A 142 -6.24 -6.42 1.20
CA GLY A 142 -7.65 -6.10 1.41
C GLY A 142 -8.53 -6.79 0.35
N HIS A 143 -8.26 -8.03 0.03
CA HIS A 143 -9.18 -8.89 -0.71
C HIS A 143 -10.27 -9.36 0.25
N SER A 144 -11.51 -9.34 -0.21
CA SER A 144 -12.65 -9.81 0.59
C SER A 144 -12.59 -11.30 0.89
N THR A 145 -11.90 -12.07 0.05
CA THR A 145 -11.72 -13.52 0.20
C THR A 145 -10.30 -13.94 -0.17
N THR A 146 -9.79 -14.98 0.47
CA THR A 146 -8.50 -15.61 0.11
C THR A 146 -8.53 -16.16 -1.31
N LYS A 147 -9.71 -16.63 -1.77
CA LYS A 147 -9.93 -17.13 -3.13
C LYS A 147 -9.47 -16.11 -4.18
N THR A 148 -9.79 -14.82 -4.01
CA THR A 148 -9.36 -13.76 -4.93
C THR A 148 -7.83 -13.68 -5.04
N THR A 149 -7.09 -13.90 -3.94
CA THR A 149 -5.62 -13.94 -3.95
C THR A 149 -5.11 -15.16 -4.70
N LEU A 150 -5.66 -16.35 -4.39
CA LEU A 150 -5.26 -17.60 -5.03
C LEU A 150 -5.55 -17.57 -6.54
N ASP A 151 -6.73 -17.13 -6.96
CA ASP A 151 -7.10 -17.05 -8.37
C ASP A 151 -6.21 -16.05 -9.15
N THR A 152 -5.93 -14.88 -8.54
CA THR A 152 -5.14 -13.83 -9.19
C THR A 152 -3.67 -14.20 -9.34
N TYR A 153 -3.11 -14.94 -8.37
CA TYR A 153 -1.69 -15.28 -8.28
C TYR A 153 -1.42 -16.79 -8.40
N SER A 154 -2.36 -17.55 -8.98
CA SER A 154 -2.27 -19.01 -9.14
C SER A 154 -0.95 -19.46 -9.77
N HIS A 155 -0.47 -18.75 -10.80
CA HIS A 155 0.80 -19.03 -11.46
C HIS A 155 2.02 -18.89 -10.54
N VAL A 156 2.01 -17.92 -9.63
CA VAL A 156 3.10 -17.72 -8.65
C VAL A 156 3.05 -18.79 -7.57
N PHE A 157 1.86 -19.23 -7.16
CA PHE A 157 1.69 -20.33 -6.20
C PHE A 157 2.11 -21.68 -6.80
N ALA A 158 1.86 -21.92 -8.09
CA ALA A 158 2.28 -23.14 -8.77
C ALA A 158 3.82 -23.33 -8.75
N GLU A 159 4.59 -22.26 -8.91
CA GLU A 159 6.06 -22.31 -8.76
C GLU A 159 6.51 -22.68 -7.33
N SER A 160 5.65 -22.50 -6.32
CA SER A 160 5.95 -22.84 -4.94
C SER A 160 5.75 -24.33 -4.63
N GLU A 161 5.10 -25.11 -5.49
CA GLU A 161 4.89 -26.54 -5.31
C GLU A 161 6.21 -27.32 -5.34
N VAL A 162 7.12 -26.94 -6.22
CA VAL A 162 8.47 -27.52 -6.28
C VAL A 162 9.24 -27.28 -4.97
N LYS A 163 9.10 -26.07 -4.39
CA LYS A 163 9.71 -25.73 -3.10
C LYS A 163 9.09 -26.51 -1.95
N ALA A 164 7.79 -26.78 -1.99
CA ALA A 164 7.10 -27.60 -1.00
C ALA A 164 7.61 -29.05 -1.01
N MET A 165 7.79 -29.63 -2.20
CA MET A 165 8.37 -30.97 -2.34
C MET A 165 9.80 -31.03 -1.80
N GLN A 166 10.66 -30.05 -2.13
CA GLN A 166 12.00 -29.95 -1.60
C GLN A 166 12.03 -29.81 -0.07
N ALA A 167 11.10 -29.05 0.51
CA ALA A 167 10.98 -28.90 1.96
C ALA A 167 10.61 -30.23 2.64
N ILE A 168 9.73 -31.04 2.03
CA ILE A 168 9.37 -32.38 2.52
C ILE A 168 10.59 -33.30 2.46
N ASP A 169 11.31 -33.31 1.33
CA ASP A 169 12.53 -34.10 1.19
C ASP A 169 13.58 -33.73 2.24
N MET A 170 13.80 -32.45 2.47
CA MET A 170 14.72 -31.97 3.50
C MET A 170 14.25 -32.35 4.91
N ALA A 171 12.95 -32.31 5.20
CA ALA A 171 12.41 -32.66 6.51
C ALA A 171 12.47 -34.17 6.80
N LEU A 172 12.25 -35.00 5.78
CA LEU A 172 12.17 -36.43 5.93
C LEU A 172 13.54 -37.15 5.79
N PHE A 173 14.41 -36.61 4.95
CA PHE A 173 15.67 -37.28 4.56
C PHE A 173 16.96 -36.61 5.03
N ARG A 174 16.85 -35.41 5.66
CA ARG A 174 18.00 -34.83 6.34
C ARG A 174 18.25 -35.64 7.60
N LYS A 175 19.15 -36.61 7.52
CA LYS A 175 19.75 -37.27 8.70
C LYS A 175 20.35 -36.16 9.56
N ALA A 176 20.00 -36.16 10.86
CA ALA A 176 20.74 -35.43 11.87
C ALA A 176 22.21 -35.88 11.81
N GLU A 177 23.10 -34.98 11.40
CA GLU A 177 24.52 -35.08 11.74
C GLU A 177 24.75 -34.47 13.12
#